data_cdfb6b15423b7cb47c6c43225c0eb417
#
_entry.id   cdfb6b15423b7cb47c6c43225c0eb417
#
_cell.length_a   1.000
_cell.length_b   1.000
_cell.length_c   1.000
_cell.angle_alpha   90.00
_cell.angle_beta   90.00
_cell.angle_gamma   90.00
#
_symmetry.space_group_name_H-M   'P 1'
#
loop_
_entity.id
_entity.type
_entity.pdbx_description
1 polymer ?
#
loop_
_entity_poly.entity_id
_entity_poly.type
_entity_poly.pdbx_seq_one_letter_code
_entity_poly.pdbx_strand_id
1 'polypeptide(L)'
;KNVGQAGGKARLDLNVEKAWALGFTGKNVTTAIMDDGVDYMHPDIKNNFNAEASYDFSSNDPFPYPRYTDDWFNSHGTSKERNELRCAGEIAAARDNGVCGVGVAYDSKVAGIRMLDQPYMTDLIEANSMGHEPNKIHIYSASWGPTDDGKTVDGPRNATMRAIVRGVNE
;
A
#
# COMPACT_ATOMS: atom_id res chain seq x y z
N LYS A 1 19.78 8.28 0.97
CA LYS A 1 21.02 8.05 0.21
C LYS A 1 21.78 6.86 0.78
N ASN A 2 22.06 5.89 -0.08
CA ASN A 2 22.81 4.69 0.31
C ASN A 2 24.31 5.00 0.37
N VAL A 3 24.86 5.02 1.58
CA VAL A 3 26.30 5.18 1.84
C VAL A 3 26.96 3.85 2.28
N GLY A 4 26.25 2.74 2.17
CA GLY A 4 26.70 1.41 2.58
C GLY A 4 26.50 1.13 4.07
N GLN A 5 25.66 1.90 4.77
CA GLN A 5 25.44 1.84 6.21
C GLN A 5 24.89 0.50 6.72
N ALA A 6 24.21 -0.26 5.87
CA ALA A 6 23.70 -1.60 6.18
C ALA A 6 24.60 -2.73 5.66
N GLY A 7 25.88 -2.46 5.39
CA GLY A 7 26.83 -3.44 4.85
C GLY A 7 26.70 -3.73 3.36
N GLY A 8 25.79 -3.05 2.68
CA GLY A 8 25.62 -3.16 1.23
C GLY A 8 26.58 -2.27 0.44
N LYS A 9 26.57 -2.41 -0.87
CA LYS A 9 27.37 -1.59 -1.78
C LYS A 9 26.80 -0.17 -1.81
N ALA A 10 27.61 0.84 -1.49
CA ALA A 10 27.24 2.25 -1.57
C ALA A 10 26.82 2.66 -2.99
N ARG A 11 25.99 3.68 -3.10
CA ARG A 11 25.47 4.28 -4.35
C ARG A 11 24.51 3.39 -5.16
N LEU A 12 24.02 2.30 -4.61
CA LEU A 12 22.91 1.55 -5.20
C LEU A 12 21.59 2.15 -4.67
N ASP A 13 21.17 3.23 -5.30
CA ASP A 13 19.96 3.99 -4.96
C ASP A 13 18.96 3.97 -6.13
N LEU A 14 17.69 4.28 -5.85
CA LEU A 14 16.66 4.53 -6.87
C LEU A 14 16.91 5.83 -7.66
N ASN A 15 17.91 6.62 -7.28
CA ASN A 15 18.35 7.86 -7.94
C ASN A 15 17.22 8.93 -8.02
N VAL A 16 16.48 9.10 -6.96
CA VAL A 16 15.31 10.01 -6.89
C VAL A 16 15.66 11.46 -6.48
N GLU A 17 16.87 11.72 -6.01
CA GLU A 17 17.26 13.04 -5.49
C GLU A 17 17.06 14.18 -6.51
N LYS A 18 17.27 13.90 -7.80
CA LYS A 18 17.03 14.88 -8.86
C LYS A 18 15.55 15.20 -9.05
N ALA A 19 14.68 14.21 -8.93
CA ALA A 19 13.24 14.40 -8.98
C ALA A 19 12.77 15.26 -7.79
N TRP A 20 13.27 15.00 -6.60
CA TRP A 20 12.98 15.80 -5.40
C TRP A 20 13.47 17.26 -5.55
N ALA A 21 14.68 17.47 -6.09
CA ALA A 21 15.22 18.81 -6.34
C ALA A 21 14.36 19.62 -7.34
N LEU A 22 13.63 18.95 -8.22
CA LEU A 22 12.67 19.55 -9.15
C LEU A 22 11.28 19.75 -8.54
N GLY A 23 11.08 19.36 -7.27
CA GLY A 23 9.82 19.51 -6.55
C GLY A 23 8.84 18.32 -6.71
N PHE A 24 9.26 17.22 -7.35
CA PHE A 24 8.42 16.02 -7.50
C PHE A 24 8.55 15.14 -6.24
N THR A 25 7.70 15.38 -5.27
CA THR A 25 7.73 14.74 -3.95
C THR A 25 6.44 13.98 -3.61
N GLY A 26 5.49 13.93 -4.54
CA GLY A 26 4.19 13.27 -4.37
C GLY A 26 3.11 14.11 -3.68
N LYS A 27 3.33 15.41 -3.52
CA LYS A 27 2.36 16.31 -2.87
C LYS A 27 0.99 16.24 -3.58
N ASN A 28 -0.08 16.14 -2.78
CA ASN A 28 -1.48 16.03 -3.23
C ASN A 28 -1.81 14.70 -3.95
N VAL A 29 -0.96 13.70 -3.88
CA VAL A 29 -1.25 12.36 -4.41
C VAL A 29 -1.55 11.43 -3.24
N THR A 30 -2.62 10.63 -3.36
CA THR A 30 -2.97 9.56 -2.42
C THR A 30 -2.81 8.21 -3.11
N THR A 31 -2.03 7.32 -2.49
CA THR A 31 -1.88 5.92 -2.90
C THR A 31 -2.59 5.03 -1.88
N ALA A 32 -3.50 4.19 -2.31
CA ALA A 32 -4.14 3.19 -1.47
C ALA A 32 -3.35 1.88 -1.50
N ILE A 33 -3.02 1.37 -0.33
CA ILE A 33 -2.38 0.07 -0.14
C ILE A 33 -3.48 -0.96 0.10
N MET A 34 -3.67 -1.86 -0.85
CA MET A 34 -4.66 -2.94 -0.79
C MET A 34 -3.97 -4.20 -0.28
N ASP A 35 -4.07 -4.45 1.02
CA ASP A 35 -3.37 -5.55 1.70
C ASP A 35 -4.15 -5.94 2.98
N ASP A 36 -3.48 -6.45 3.99
CA ASP A 36 -4.06 -6.84 5.28
C ASP A 36 -4.14 -5.70 6.32
N GLY A 37 -3.99 -4.47 5.88
CA GLY A 37 -4.15 -3.24 6.67
C GLY A 37 -2.95 -2.31 6.60
N VAL A 38 -3.02 -1.18 7.28
CA VAL A 38 -1.91 -0.21 7.42
C VAL A 38 -1.84 0.24 8.87
N ASP A 39 -0.67 0.11 9.49
CA ASP A 39 -0.42 0.66 10.83
C ASP A 39 -0.26 2.20 10.74
N TYR A 40 -1.40 2.86 10.71
CA TYR A 40 -1.47 4.32 10.59
C TYR A 40 -1.02 5.06 11.85
N MET A 41 -0.77 4.36 12.96
CA MET A 41 -0.21 4.94 14.19
C MET A 41 1.32 5.00 14.16
N HIS A 42 1.97 4.33 13.23
CA HIS A 42 3.43 4.36 13.11
C HIS A 42 3.93 5.79 12.89
N PRO A 43 4.96 6.26 13.62
CA PRO A 43 5.43 7.65 13.55
C PRO A 43 5.86 8.10 12.15
N ASP A 44 6.34 7.20 11.31
CA ASP A 44 6.75 7.49 9.92
C ASP A 44 5.57 7.70 8.97
N ILE A 45 4.39 7.17 9.31
CA ILE A 45 3.21 7.14 8.42
C ILE A 45 2.09 8.06 8.89
N LYS A 46 1.91 8.22 10.20
CA LYS A 46 0.74 8.89 10.79
C LYS A 46 0.42 10.27 10.19
N ASN A 47 1.43 11.05 9.84
CA ASN A 47 1.24 12.40 9.27
C ASN A 47 0.89 12.36 7.77
N ASN A 48 1.16 11.25 7.10
CA ASN A 48 0.87 11.02 5.69
C ASN A 48 -0.31 10.06 5.47
N PHE A 49 -0.95 9.61 6.53
CA PHE A 49 -2.12 8.75 6.45
C PHE A 49 -3.36 9.55 6.05
N ASN A 50 -4.12 9.03 5.09
CA ASN A 50 -5.40 9.58 4.65
C ASN A 50 -6.54 8.67 5.11
N ALA A 51 -7.12 9.00 6.26
CA ALA A 51 -8.22 8.24 6.85
C ALA A 51 -9.50 8.26 6.00
N GLU A 52 -9.79 9.38 5.34
CA GLU A 52 -11.00 9.54 4.52
C GLU A 52 -11.00 8.66 3.27
N ALA A 53 -9.81 8.28 2.79
CA ALA A 53 -9.64 7.39 1.65
C ALA A 53 -9.44 5.93 2.07
N SER A 54 -9.50 5.62 3.36
CA SER A 54 -9.21 4.29 3.92
C SER A 54 -10.49 3.55 4.28
N TYR A 55 -10.42 2.22 4.22
CA TYR A 55 -11.52 1.34 4.62
C TYR A 55 -11.04 -0.07 4.97
N ASP A 56 -11.79 -0.74 5.82
CA ASP A 56 -11.61 -2.16 6.17
C ASP A 56 -12.79 -2.99 5.65
N PHE A 57 -12.59 -3.70 4.55
CA PHE A 57 -13.57 -4.62 3.99
C PHE A 57 -13.62 -5.98 4.71
N SER A 58 -12.64 -6.29 5.54
CA SER A 58 -12.64 -7.52 6.35
C SER A 58 -13.55 -7.40 7.57
N SER A 59 -13.56 -6.25 8.23
CA SER A 59 -14.41 -5.96 9.40
C SER A 59 -15.60 -5.05 9.07
N ASN A 60 -15.63 -4.49 7.86
CA ASN A 60 -16.64 -3.55 7.38
C ASN A 60 -16.74 -2.28 8.24
N ASP A 61 -15.59 -1.64 8.47
CA ASP A 61 -15.47 -0.40 9.21
C ASP A 61 -14.40 0.53 8.59
N PRO A 62 -14.30 1.81 9.02
CA PRO A 62 -13.35 2.76 8.43
C PRO A 62 -11.91 2.62 8.95
N PHE A 63 -11.59 1.63 9.78
CA PHE A 63 -10.31 1.52 10.47
C PHE A 63 -9.46 0.38 9.94
N PRO A 64 -8.58 0.59 8.94
CA PRO A 64 -7.78 -0.45 8.31
C PRO A 64 -6.55 -0.83 9.15
N TYR A 65 -6.68 -0.89 10.47
CA TYR A 65 -5.58 -1.28 11.33
C TYR A 65 -5.32 -2.79 11.21
N PRO A 66 -4.06 -3.25 11.04
CA PRO A 66 -3.77 -4.66 10.88
C PRO A 66 -4.13 -5.47 12.11
N ARG A 67 -4.61 -6.70 11.93
CA ARG A 67 -4.67 -7.68 13.02
C ARG A 67 -3.32 -8.36 13.16
N TYR A 68 -2.91 -8.50 14.40
CA TYR A 68 -1.65 -9.17 14.75
C TYR A 68 -1.89 -10.56 15.35
N THR A 69 -2.94 -11.24 14.90
CA THR A 69 -3.27 -12.61 15.32
C THR A 69 -2.60 -13.61 14.37
N ASP A 70 -2.00 -14.66 14.97
CA ASP A 70 -1.44 -15.79 14.23
C ASP A 70 -2.56 -16.74 13.77
N ASP A 71 -3.52 -16.23 13.00
CA ASP A 71 -4.53 -17.04 12.33
C ASP A 71 -3.91 -17.74 11.12
N TRP A 72 -4.38 -18.94 10.82
CA TRP A 72 -3.88 -19.66 9.65
C TRP A 72 -4.09 -18.90 8.32
N PHE A 73 -5.00 -17.97 8.25
CA PHE A 73 -5.21 -17.07 7.12
C PHE A 73 -4.08 -16.04 6.97
N ASN A 74 -3.49 -15.63 8.10
CA ASN A 74 -2.39 -14.68 8.18
C ASN A 74 -1.02 -15.39 8.25
N SER A 75 -0.99 -16.71 8.07
CA SER A 75 0.24 -17.50 8.13
C SER A 75 1.25 -17.19 7.01
N HIS A 76 0.86 -16.42 6.01
CA HIS A 76 1.77 -15.86 5.01
C HIS A 76 2.59 -14.69 5.51
N GLY A 77 2.28 -14.19 6.69
CA GLY A 77 3.02 -13.16 7.39
C GLY A 77 3.33 -13.61 8.80
N THR A 78 4.13 -14.68 8.98
CA THR A 78 4.65 -14.99 10.30
C THR A 78 5.31 -13.76 10.89
N SER A 79 4.52 -13.05 11.67
CA SER A 79 4.88 -12.31 12.88
C SER A 79 5.87 -11.15 12.83
N LYS A 80 6.65 -10.91 11.79
CA LYS A 80 7.67 -9.85 11.85
C LYS A 80 7.87 -9.03 10.57
N GLU A 81 7.28 -9.42 9.48
CA GLU A 81 7.47 -8.74 8.20
C GLU A 81 6.12 -8.34 7.61
N ARG A 82 5.62 -7.22 8.03
CA ARG A 82 4.34 -6.67 7.58
C ARG A 82 4.53 -5.95 6.27
N ASN A 83 4.13 -6.56 5.18
CA ASN A 83 4.29 -6.01 3.84
C ASN A 83 3.56 -4.67 3.69
N GLU A 84 2.41 -4.53 4.30
CA GLU A 84 1.57 -3.32 4.21
C GLU A 84 2.24 -2.06 4.76
N LEU A 85 2.91 -2.17 5.92
CA LEU A 85 3.65 -1.05 6.50
C LEU A 85 4.93 -0.78 5.70
N ARG A 86 5.57 -1.83 5.20
CA ARG A 86 6.75 -1.71 4.35
C ARG A 86 6.40 -1.01 3.05
N CYS A 87 5.35 -1.44 2.35
CA CYS A 87 4.89 -0.80 1.11
C CYS A 87 4.48 0.65 1.34
N ALA A 88 3.72 0.94 2.40
CA ALA A 88 3.34 2.30 2.76
C ALA A 88 4.56 3.17 3.07
N GLY A 89 5.54 2.65 3.81
CA GLY A 89 6.78 3.34 4.15
C GLY A 89 7.67 3.62 2.94
N GLU A 90 7.82 2.66 2.04
CA GLU A 90 8.58 2.82 0.80
C GLU A 90 8.01 3.93 -0.08
N ILE A 91 6.69 4.13 -0.05
CA ILE A 91 6.00 5.18 -0.79
C ILE A 91 6.09 6.52 -0.06
N ALA A 92 5.67 6.58 1.20
CA ALA A 92 5.30 7.83 1.86
C ALA A 92 5.84 7.98 3.30
N ALA A 93 6.89 7.26 3.70
CA ALA A 93 7.52 7.53 4.99
C ALA A 93 8.01 8.97 5.07
N ALA A 94 7.76 9.62 6.21
CA ALA A 94 8.09 11.02 6.42
C ALA A 94 9.61 11.25 6.35
N ARG A 95 10.01 12.38 5.77
CA ARG A 95 11.42 12.78 5.75
C ARG A 95 11.84 13.49 7.03
N ASP A 96 13.12 13.45 7.32
CA ASP A 96 13.81 14.28 8.35
C ASP A 96 13.18 14.22 9.75
N ASN A 97 12.60 13.08 10.12
CA ASN A 97 11.96 12.88 11.42
C ASN A 97 12.79 12.03 12.40
N GLY A 98 13.97 11.57 11.99
CA GLY A 98 14.86 10.73 12.80
C GLY A 98 14.35 9.29 12.99
N VAL A 99 13.34 8.87 12.25
CA VAL A 99 12.74 7.53 12.32
C VAL A 99 12.93 6.82 10.99
N CYS A 100 13.41 5.58 11.01
CA CYS A 100 13.53 4.68 9.85
C CYS A 100 14.14 5.33 8.59
N GLY A 101 13.48 5.19 7.45
CA GLY A 101 13.89 5.72 6.15
C GLY A 101 13.03 6.87 5.68
N VAL A 102 13.07 7.13 4.38
CA VAL A 102 12.25 8.14 3.71
C VAL A 102 11.52 7.51 2.53
N GLY A 103 10.26 7.86 2.35
CA GLY A 103 9.48 7.43 1.19
C GLY A 103 9.93 8.10 -0.09
N VAL A 104 9.82 7.41 -1.20
CA VAL A 104 10.13 7.98 -2.53
C VAL A 104 9.27 9.21 -2.80
N ALA A 105 7.99 9.14 -2.41
CA ALA A 105 7.03 10.24 -2.48
C ALA A 105 6.66 10.72 -1.07
N TYR A 106 7.64 11.24 -0.34
CA TYR A 106 7.53 11.57 1.09
C TYR A 106 6.48 12.64 1.44
N ASP A 107 6.01 13.43 0.48
CA ASP A 107 4.93 14.42 0.65
C ASP A 107 3.56 13.88 0.19
N SER A 108 3.50 12.63 -0.28
CA SER A 108 2.23 11.99 -0.65
C SER A 108 1.46 11.50 0.57
N LYS A 109 0.21 11.13 0.35
CA LYS A 109 -0.62 10.46 1.34
C LYS A 109 -0.75 8.97 0.99
N VAL A 110 -0.89 8.15 2.03
CA VAL A 110 -1.26 6.73 1.90
C VAL A 110 -2.58 6.46 2.59
N ALA A 111 -3.41 5.66 1.93
CA ALA A 111 -4.63 5.10 2.49
C ALA A 111 -4.46 3.59 2.65
N GLY A 112 -5.12 3.00 3.64
CA GLY A 112 -5.19 1.56 3.82
C GLY A 112 -6.54 1.04 3.34
N ILE A 113 -6.51 0.02 2.50
CA ILE A 113 -7.68 -0.79 2.16
C ILE A 113 -7.40 -2.20 2.67
N ARG A 114 -7.95 -2.54 3.84
CA ARG A 114 -7.81 -3.85 4.43
C ARG A 114 -8.81 -4.80 3.80
N MET A 115 -8.31 -5.82 3.07
CA MET A 115 -9.15 -6.72 2.29
C MET A 115 -8.57 -8.14 2.14
N LEU A 116 -7.28 -8.34 2.43
CA LEU A 116 -6.65 -9.66 2.35
C LEU A 116 -6.82 -10.49 3.63
N ASP A 117 -7.08 -9.87 4.76
CA ASP A 117 -7.23 -10.53 6.06
C ASP A 117 -8.61 -11.18 6.21
N GLN A 118 -8.87 -12.16 5.40
CA GLN A 118 -10.10 -12.96 5.41
C GLN A 118 -9.89 -14.29 4.69
N PRO A 119 -10.72 -15.33 5.03
CA PRO A 119 -10.52 -16.68 4.52
C PRO A 119 -10.60 -16.82 3.02
N TYR A 120 -11.43 -16.00 2.37
CA TYR A 120 -11.69 -16.09 0.94
C TYR A 120 -11.74 -14.70 0.30
N MET A 121 -10.91 -14.48 -0.71
CA MET A 121 -11.02 -13.33 -1.61
C MET A 121 -12.10 -13.61 -2.65
N THR A 122 -13.12 -12.76 -2.69
CA THR A 122 -14.17 -12.83 -3.71
C THR A 122 -13.99 -11.73 -4.74
N ASP A 123 -14.55 -11.93 -5.94
CA ASP A 123 -14.59 -10.89 -6.97
C ASP A 123 -15.28 -9.61 -6.47
N LEU A 124 -16.30 -9.77 -5.62
CA LEU A 124 -17.01 -8.62 -5.05
C LEU A 124 -16.12 -7.78 -4.11
N ILE A 125 -15.35 -8.43 -3.23
CA ILE A 125 -14.44 -7.74 -2.31
C ILE A 125 -13.33 -7.04 -3.08
N GLU A 126 -12.77 -7.72 -4.05
CA GLU A 126 -11.74 -7.15 -4.94
C GLU A 126 -12.29 -5.95 -5.71
N ALA A 127 -13.49 -6.07 -6.29
CA ALA A 127 -14.16 -4.99 -7.00
C ALA A 127 -14.48 -3.78 -6.10
N ASN A 128 -14.99 -4.02 -4.89
CA ASN A 128 -15.27 -2.95 -3.93
C ASN A 128 -13.98 -2.25 -3.49
N SER A 129 -12.89 -2.99 -3.33
CA SER A 129 -11.59 -2.44 -2.98
C SER A 129 -10.99 -1.59 -4.10
N MET A 130 -11.02 -2.08 -5.33
CA MET A 130 -10.54 -1.36 -6.53
C MET A 130 -11.42 -0.17 -6.91
N GLY A 131 -12.68 -0.17 -6.50
CA GLY A 131 -13.64 0.93 -6.75
C GLY A 131 -13.84 1.86 -5.54
N HIS A 132 -13.05 1.69 -4.48
CA HIS A 132 -13.21 2.49 -3.26
C HIS A 132 -12.68 3.91 -3.46
N GLU A 133 -13.53 4.91 -3.19
CA GLU A 133 -13.20 6.35 -3.18
C GLU A 133 -12.36 6.82 -4.39
N PRO A 134 -12.82 6.62 -5.64
CA PRO A 134 -12.05 6.95 -6.83
C PRO A 134 -11.72 8.44 -6.95
N ASN A 135 -12.49 9.31 -6.30
CA ASN A 135 -12.25 10.75 -6.27
C ASN A 135 -11.20 11.18 -5.23
N LYS A 136 -10.77 10.27 -4.34
CA LYS A 136 -9.78 10.54 -3.29
C LYS A 136 -8.49 9.76 -3.48
N ILE A 137 -8.51 8.68 -4.24
CA ILE A 137 -7.39 7.78 -4.49
C ILE A 137 -6.93 7.94 -5.93
N HIS A 138 -5.63 8.22 -6.11
CA HIS A 138 -5.02 8.37 -7.43
C HIS A 138 -4.35 7.07 -7.91
N ILE A 139 -3.83 6.27 -6.97
CA ILE A 139 -3.09 5.05 -7.27
C ILE A 139 -3.58 3.94 -6.33
N TYR A 140 -3.88 2.76 -6.87
CA TYR A 140 -4.19 1.56 -6.11
C TYR A 140 -3.00 0.61 -6.23
N SER A 141 -2.38 0.27 -5.09
CA SER A 141 -1.21 -0.62 -5.01
C SER A 141 -1.61 -1.95 -4.39
N ALA A 142 -1.45 -3.03 -5.15
CA ALA A 142 -1.79 -4.39 -4.74
C ALA A 142 -0.56 -5.29 -4.84
N SER A 143 -0.12 -5.86 -3.71
CA SER A 143 1.01 -6.80 -3.64
C SER A 143 0.52 -8.25 -3.60
N TRP A 144 -0.48 -8.59 -4.39
CA TRP A 144 -1.10 -9.91 -4.48
C TRP A 144 -1.55 -10.19 -5.90
N GLY A 145 -1.76 -11.46 -6.20
CA GLY A 145 -2.19 -11.91 -7.51
C GLY A 145 -2.02 -13.41 -7.67
N PRO A 146 -2.25 -13.95 -8.88
CA PRO A 146 -2.01 -15.36 -9.18
C PRO A 146 -0.53 -15.70 -9.04
N THR A 147 -0.24 -17.00 -8.91
CA THR A 147 1.14 -17.52 -8.87
C THR A 147 1.91 -17.08 -10.12
N ASP A 148 3.07 -16.45 -9.91
CA ASP A 148 3.97 -16.02 -10.97
C ASP A 148 4.99 -17.13 -11.31
N ASP A 149 4.51 -18.18 -11.98
CA ASP A 149 5.29 -19.34 -12.41
C ASP A 149 5.54 -19.39 -13.92
N GLY A 150 5.12 -18.36 -14.64
CA GLY A 150 5.19 -18.29 -16.11
C GLY A 150 4.22 -19.23 -16.84
N LYS A 151 3.33 -19.91 -16.13
CA LYS A 151 2.37 -20.87 -16.68
C LYS A 151 0.93 -20.54 -16.29
N THR A 152 0.73 -19.94 -15.13
CA THR A 152 -0.59 -19.55 -14.63
C THR A 152 -1.05 -18.30 -15.37
N VAL A 153 -2.20 -18.40 -16.00
CA VAL A 153 -2.89 -17.27 -16.64
C VAL A 153 -4.17 -17.01 -15.89
N ASP A 154 -4.22 -15.89 -15.19
CA ASP A 154 -5.41 -15.44 -14.48
C ASP A 154 -5.49 -13.91 -14.55
N GLY A 155 -6.69 -13.37 -14.46
CA GLY A 155 -6.93 -11.94 -14.52
C GLY A 155 -8.09 -11.54 -13.61
N PRO A 156 -8.39 -10.23 -13.52
CA PRO A 156 -9.53 -9.77 -12.75
C PRO A 156 -10.81 -10.36 -13.31
N ARG A 157 -11.71 -10.78 -12.42
CA ARG A 157 -13.03 -11.26 -12.78
C ARG A 157 -13.94 -10.10 -13.18
N ASN A 158 -15.17 -10.38 -13.55
CA ASN A 158 -16.07 -9.41 -14.18
C ASN A 158 -16.38 -8.17 -13.32
N ALA A 159 -16.62 -8.34 -12.04
CA ALA A 159 -16.92 -7.20 -11.15
C ALA A 159 -15.68 -6.32 -10.95
N THR A 160 -14.54 -6.93 -10.72
CA THR A 160 -13.25 -6.23 -10.57
C THR A 160 -12.85 -5.51 -11.86
N MET A 161 -13.01 -6.14 -13.03
CA MET A 161 -12.75 -5.52 -14.33
C MET A 161 -13.60 -4.26 -14.52
N ARG A 162 -14.89 -4.34 -14.19
CA ARG A 162 -15.80 -3.19 -14.29
C ARG A 162 -15.41 -2.06 -13.33
N ALA A 163 -14.99 -2.39 -12.10
CA ALA A 163 -14.53 -1.39 -11.16
C ALA A 163 -13.30 -0.64 -11.66
N ILE A 164 -12.32 -1.36 -12.24
CA ILE A 164 -11.12 -0.75 -12.83
C ILE A 164 -11.49 0.16 -14.00
N VAL A 165 -12.31 -0.34 -14.95
CA VAL A 165 -12.75 0.45 -16.12
C VAL A 165 -13.50 1.70 -15.69
N ARG A 166 -14.36 1.59 -14.69
CA ARG A 166 -15.09 2.74 -14.14
C ARG A 166 -14.13 3.77 -13.54
N GLY A 167 -13.18 3.34 -12.71
CA GLY A 167 -12.23 4.25 -12.07
C GLY A 167 -11.28 4.96 -13.04
N VAL A 168 -11.06 4.39 -14.25
CA VAL A 168 -10.27 5.04 -15.31
C VAL A 168 -11.10 6.08 -16.09
N ASN A 169 -12.41 5.90 -16.19
CA ASN A 169 -13.29 6.72 -17.02
C ASN A 169 -14.00 7.85 -16.25
N GLU A 170 -14.02 7.80 -14.94
CA GLU A 170 -14.61 8.81 -14.04
C GLU A 170 -13.52 9.65 -13.35
#